data_a0f2b1aa83067114de5188400f128b01
#
_entry.id   a0f2b1aa83067114de5188400f128b01
#
_cell.length_a   1.000
_cell.length_b   1.000
_cell.length_c   1.000
_cell.angle_alpha   90.00
_cell.angle_beta   90.00
_cell.angle_gamma   90.00
#
_symmetry.space_group_name_H-M   'P 1'
#
loop_
_entity.id
_entity.type
_entity.pdbx_description
1 polymer ?
#
loop_
_entity_poly.entity_id
_entity_poly.type
_entity_poly.pdbx_seq_one_letter_code
_entity_poly.pdbx_strand_id
1 'polypeptide(L)'
;MKRFETIVLGLGAMGSAAAWQLARRGNSVLGIDRFAPPHEHGSTHGDTRITRLAIGEGAQYTPLAMRSHQIWRELEGETGSTLLVAHGGLVLSSKARTSQCHTDDFFANTVAAAEKYGIEHEILDARQVRRRFPQFRIADDESGYFEPGAGFVRPEECVRVQLALAAQHGAELHRGEVATAFDASDNGVTVTTDRDTYAADALIVAAGPWLPGLVDASLSRHFTIYRQVLCWFDIDGPVGPFLPANFPVFIWELQGRPQGIYGFPAVDGTRGGLKVATESYFAATTPESVERRVSDGEVRAVYDDYVAPYISGLSSRCVKATTCLYTVTPDFGFVIDALPGATRVVVASPCSGHGFKHSAAIGEALAQRVMDGAARIDLGAFSLMRFGA
;
A
#
# COMPACT_ATOMS: atom_id res chain seq x y z
N MET A 1 -10.40 -33.93 -5.85
CA MET A 1 -9.98 -32.51 -5.99
C MET A 1 -11.18 -31.66 -5.66
N LYS A 2 -11.06 -30.80 -4.66
CA LYS A 2 -12.11 -29.84 -4.27
C LYS A 2 -12.20 -28.70 -5.29
N ARG A 3 -13.40 -28.25 -5.64
CA ARG A 3 -13.64 -27.23 -6.65
C ARG A 3 -14.32 -26.01 -6.04
N PHE A 4 -13.90 -24.82 -6.46
CA PHE A 4 -14.44 -23.52 -6.08
C PHE A 4 -14.79 -22.71 -7.35
N GLU A 5 -15.53 -21.63 -7.22
CA GLU A 5 -15.70 -20.68 -8.33
C GLU A 5 -14.45 -19.81 -8.49
N THR A 6 -13.86 -19.37 -7.36
CA THR A 6 -12.65 -18.54 -7.39
C THR A 6 -11.64 -18.98 -6.34
N ILE A 7 -10.36 -19.06 -6.73
CA ILE A 7 -9.22 -19.15 -5.81
C ILE A 7 -8.51 -17.79 -5.75
N VAL A 8 -8.12 -17.37 -4.54
CA VAL A 8 -7.33 -16.15 -4.29
C VAL A 8 -6.00 -16.55 -3.65
N LEU A 9 -4.90 -16.36 -4.37
CA LEU A 9 -3.54 -16.62 -3.87
C LEU A 9 -2.93 -15.34 -3.26
N GLY A 10 -2.58 -15.41 -1.97
CA GLY A 10 -2.13 -14.29 -1.16
C GLY A 10 -3.31 -13.53 -0.56
N LEU A 11 -3.37 -13.48 0.77
CA LEU A 11 -4.44 -12.87 1.55
C LEU A 11 -3.98 -11.59 2.27
N GLY A 12 -3.00 -10.90 1.68
CA GLY A 12 -2.59 -9.55 2.08
C GLY A 12 -3.63 -8.49 1.69
N ALA A 13 -3.20 -7.25 1.49
CA ALA A 13 -4.07 -6.11 1.23
C ALA A 13 -5.09 -6.33 0.09
N MET A 14 -4.65 -6.87 -1.04
CA MET A 14 -5.50 -7.05 -2.23
C MET A 14 -6.33 -8.33 -2.14
N GLY A 15 -5.71 -9.42 -1.71
CA GLY A 15 -6.40 -10.71 -1.66
C GLY A 15 -7.44 -10.79 -0.56
N SER A 16 -7.22 -10.18 0.62
CA SER A 16 -8.26 -10.12 1.66
C SER A 16 -9.48 -9.33 1.20
N ALA A 17 -9.25 -8.19 0.51
CA ALA A 17 -10.31 -7.38 -0.06
C ALA A 17 -11.07 -8.14 -1.16
N ALA A 18 -10.35 -8.83 -2.07
CA ALA A 18 -10.97 -9.62 -3.14
C ALA A 18 -11.77 -10.81 -2.58
N ALA A 19 -11.20 -11.57 -1.64
CA ALA A 19 -11.87 -12.71 -1.01
C ALA A 19 -13.18 -12.29 -0.31
N TRP A 20 -13.16 -11.18 0.44
CA TRP A 20 -14.37 -10.63 1.04
C TRP A 20 -15.40 -10.18 0.00
N GLN A 21 -14.97 -9.43 -1.01
CA GLN A 21 -15.88 -8.92 -2.05
C GLN A 21 -16.51 -10.04 -2.89
N LEU A 22 -15.79 -11.13 -3.16
CA LEU A 22 -16.31 -12.32 -3.82
C LEU A 22 -17.32 -13.05 -2.91
N ALA A 23 -16.91 -13.38 -1.69
CA ALA A 23 -17.73 -14.17 -0.77
C ALA A 23 -19.05 -13.45 -0.40
N ARG A 24 -19.03 -12.13 -0.13
CA ARG A 24 -20.26 -11.36 0.15
C ARG A 24 -21.25 -11.31 -1.02
N ARG A 25 -20.80 -11.64 -2.23
CA ARG A 25 -21.63 -11.73 -3.44
C ARG A 25 -22.07 -13.16 -3.75
N GLY A 26 -21.80 -14.11 -2.84
CA GLY A 26 -22.20 -15.50 -2.95
C GLY A 26 -21.28 -16.37 -3.79
N ASN A 27 -20.09 -15.87 -4.19
CA ASN A 27 -19.10 -16.68 -4.89
C ASN A 27 -18.45 -17.69 -3.92
N SER A 28 -18.25 -18.93 -4.36
CA SER A 28 -17.53 -19.96 -3.61
C SER A 28 -16.03 -19.69 -3.68
N VAL A 29 -15.43 -19.21 -2.59
CA VAL A 29 -14.05 -18.71 -2.55
C VAL A 29 -13.15 -19.62 -1.72
N LEU A 30 -11.98 -19.98 -2.28
CA LEU A 30 -10.83 -20.49 -1.53
C LEU A 30 -9.74 -19.41 -1.50
N GLY A 31 -9.40 -18.92 -0.33
CA GLY A 31 -8.23 -18.06 -0.12
C GLY A 31 -7.05 -18.87 0.41
N ILE A 32 -5.87 -18.74 -0.21
CA ILE A 32 -4.66 -19.46 0.21
C ILE A 32 -3.56 -18.45 0.50
N ASP A 33 -2.92 -18.56 1.67
CA ASP A 33 -1.75 -17.76 2.02
C ASP A 33 -0.68 -18.63 2.68
N ARG A 34 0.57 -18.42 2.28
CA ARG A 34 1.73 -19.13 2.83
C ARG A 34 2.00 -18.85 4.31
N PHE A 35 1.40 -17.78 4.84
CA PHE A 35 1.47 -17.38 6.25
C PHE A 35 0.06 -17.26 6.84
N ALA A 36 -0.03 -16.67 8.04
CA ALA A 36 -1.30 -16.32 8.68
C ALA A 36 -1.50 -14.79 8.68
N PRO A 37 -2.15 -14.21 7.64
CA PRO A 37 -2.40 -12.77 7.59
C PRO A 37 -3.37 -12.29 8.71
N PRO A 38 -3.13 -11.06 9.25
CA PRO A 38 -2.03 -10.15 8.93
C PRO A 38 -0.69 -10.62 9.49
N HIS A 39 0.41 -10.43 8.74
CA HIS A 39 1.76 -10.84 9.11
C HIS A 39 2.83 -9.84 8.65
N GLU A 40 4.06 -9.93 9.17
CA GLU A 40 5.16 -9.00 8.90
C GLU A 40 6.12 -9.45 7.77
N HIS A 41 5.77 -10.50 7.03
CA HIS A 41 6.68 -11.06 6.02
C HIS A 41 6.58 -10.36 4.65
N GLY A 42 5.48 -9.69 4.36
CA GLY A 42 5.22 -9.05 3.06
C GLY A 42 5.26 -7.53 3.10
N SER A 43 4.28 -6.92 2.41
CA SER A 43 4.15 -5.46 2.26
C SER A 43 3.06 -4.85 3.15
N THR A 44 2.24 -5.68 3.83
CA THR A 44 0.99 -5.25 4.48
C THR A 44 1.11 -5.30 5.99
N HIS A 45 1.97 -4.45 6.56
CA HIS A 45 2.17 -4.31 8.01
C HIS A 45 2.83 -2.98 8.36
N GLY A 46 3.09 -2.73 9.64
CA GLY A 46 3.78 -1.55 10.16
C GLY A 46 2.81 -0.45 10.63
N ASP A 47 1.70 -0.85 11.22
CA ASP A 47 0.72 -0.09 11.99
C ASP A 47 -0.12 0.92 11.19
N THR A 48 0.48 1.56 10.19
CA THR A 48 -0.16 2.65 9.42
C THR A 48 0.26 2.66 7.95
N ARG A 49 -0.64 3.13 7.07
CA ARG A 49 -0.38 3.49 5.67
C ARG A 49 -1.02 4.83 5.36
N ILE A 50 -0.30 5.73 4.67
CA ILE A 50 -0.87 6.99 4.20
C ILE A 50 -2.04 6.71 3.28
N THR A 51 -3.12 7.44 3.47
CA THR A 51 -4.23 7.52 2.54
C THR A 51 -4.56 8.97 2.23
N ARG A 52 -4.86 9.25 0.98
CA ARG A 52 -5.24 10.55 0.43
C ARG A 52 -6.06 10.33 -0.83
N LEU A 53 -6.85 11.30 -1.24
CA LEU A 53 -7.70 11.22 -2.41
C LEU A 53 -7.02 11.74 -3.67
N ALA A 54 -6.29 12.86 -3.56
CA ALA A 54 -5.50 13.41 -4.65
C ALA A 54 -4.19 12.63 -4.80
N ILE A 55 -4.03 11.94 -5.93
CA ILE A 55 -2.94 11.00 -6.15
C ILE A 55 -1.91 11.57 -7.12
N GLY A 56 -0.71 11.90 -6.63
CA GLY A 56 0.37 12.50 -7.40
C GLY A 56 1.04 11.56 -8.39
N GLU A 57 0.91 10.25 -8.16
CA GLU A 57 1.39 9.22 -9.07
C GLU A 57 0.60 9.17 -10.39
N GLY A 58 -0.59 9.80 -10.42
CA GLY A 58 -1.41 9.95 -11.60
C GLY A 58 -2.90 9.97 -11.32
N ALA A 59 -3.64 10.72 -12.12
CA ALA A 59 -5.08 10.93 -11.94
C ALA A 59 -5.91 9.64 -12.07
N GLN A 60 -5.40 8.62 -12.76
CA GLN A 60 -6.04 7.31 -12.92
C GLN A 60 -6.18 6.52 -11.60
N TYR A 61 -5.39 6.86 -10.59
CA TYR A 61 -5.47 6.23 -9.27
C TYR A 61 -6.54 6.83 -8.36
N THR A 62 -6.94 8.09 -8.59
CA THR A 62 -7.87 8.82 -7.74
C THR A 62 -9.23 8.13 -7.58
N PRO A 63 -9.89 7.58 -8.63
CA PRO A 63 -11.14 6.83 -8.47
C PRO A 63 -11.02 5.63 -7.51
N LEU A 64 -9.90 4.91 -7.57
CA LEU A 64 -9.62 3.79 -6.65
C LEU A 64 -9.46 4.26 -5.20
N ALA A 65 -8.76 5.39 -4.98
CA ALA A 65 -8.59 5.96 -3.64
C ALA A 65 -9.95 6.42 -3.07
N MET A 66 -10.74 7.15 -3.85
CA MET A 66 -12.08 7.62 -3.45
C MET A 66 -12.99 6.44 -3.10
N ARG A 67 -13.05 5.41 -3.95
CA ARG A 67 -13.87 4.23 -3.66
C ARG A 67 -13.36 3.44 -2.45
N SER A 68 -12.05 3.34 -2.26
CA SER A 68 -11.47 2.70 -1.07
C SER A 68 -11.87 3.41 0.21
N HIS A 69 -11.87 4.75 0.25
CA HIS A 69 -12.35 5.50 1.42
C HIS A 69 -13.81 5.20 1.74
N GLN A 70 -14.68 5.12 0.72
CA GLN A 70 -16.08 4.74 0.91
C GLN A 70 -16.20 3.33 1.51
N ILE A 71 -15.48 2.35 0.93
CA ILE A 71 -15.52 0.95 1.40
C ILE A 71 -15.02 0.84 2.83
N TRP A 72 -13.95 1.54 3.22
CA TRP A 72 -13.49 1.51 4.61
C TRP A 72 -14.54 2.11 5.57
N ARG A 73 -15.22 3.21 5.21
CA ARG A 73 -16.32 3.75 6.01
C ARG A 73 -17.53 2.80 6.09
N GLU A 74 -17.84 2.11 4.99
CA GLU A 74 -18.86 1.04 4.99
C GLU A 74 -18.47 -0.07 5.98
N LEU A 75 -17.22 -0.54 5.94
CA LEU A 75 -16.69 -1.58 6.86
C LEU A 75 -16.66 -1.12 8.31
N GLU A 76 -16.28 0.12 8.59
CA GLU A 76 -16.32 0.70 9.94
C GLU A 76 -17.74 0.71 10.49
N GLY A 77 -18.72 1.10 9.67
CA GLY A 77 -20.15 1.09 10.04
C GLY A 77 -20.69 -0.32 10.30
N GLU A 78 -20.22 -1.32 9.55
CA GLU A 78 -20.64 -2.72 9.70
C GLU A 78 -20.00 -3.42 10.91
N THR A 79 -18.73 -3.10 11.21
CA THR A 79 -17.94 -3.89 12.16
C THR A 79 -17.62 -3.16 13.48
N GLY A 80 -17.81 -1.85 13.53
CA GLY A 80 -17.38 -1.02 14.66
C GLY A 80 -15.87 -0.85 14.78
N SER A 81 -15.08 -1.36 13.81
CA SER A 81 -13.61 -1.23 13.78
C SER A 81 -13.20 0.18 13.34
N THR A 82 -12.02 0.64 13.76
CA THR A 82 -11.42 1.87 13.25
C THR A 82 -10.37 1.51 12.18
N LEU A 83 -10.67 1.78 10.92
CA LEU A 83 -9.82 1.44 9.77
C LEU A 83 -9.15 2.68 9.18
N LEU A 84 -9.91 3.75 9.00
CA LEU A 84 -9.49 5.00 8.37
C LEU A 84 -9.59 6.17 9.35
N VAL A 85 -8.46 6.82 9.63
CA VAL A 85 -8.41 8.03 10.45
C VAL A 85 -8.02 9.20 9.54
N ALA A 86 -9.02 10.03 9.20
CA ALA A 86 -8.80 11.28 8.46
C ALA A 86 -8.47 12.40 9.44
N HIS A 87 -7.27 12.97 9.33
CA HIS A 87 -6.78 14.05 10.22
C HIS A 87 -5.86 15.02 9.49
N GLY A 88 -5.80 14.93 8.17
CA GLY A 88 -4.99 15.76 7.30
C GLY A 88 -3.76 15.03 6.76
N GLY A 89 -3.39 15.41 5.54
CA GLY A 89 -2.17 14.98 4.87
C GLY A 89 -1.46 16.15 4.22
N LEU A 90 -0.14 16.19 4.35
CA LEU A 90 0.71 17.28 3.85
C LEU A 90 1.73 16.73 2.87
N VAL A 91 1.74 17.24 1.64
CA VAL A 91 2.81 16.98 0.67
C VAL A 91 3.68 18.24 0.62
N LEU A 92 4.97 18.10 0.87
CA LEU A 92 5.96 19.16 0.85
C LEU A 92 6.91 19.00 -0.33
N SER A 93 7.18 20.07 -1.06
CA SER A 93 8.09 20.07 -2.19
C SER A 93 8.63 21.47 -2.51
N SER A 94 9.73 21.54 -3.26
CA SER A 94 10.25 22.76 -3.88
C SER A 94 10.66 22.51 -5.33
N LYS A 95 10.91 23.60 -6.07
CA LYS A 95 11.49 23.50 -7.42
C LYS A 95 12.92 22.98 -7.42
N ALA A 96 13.62 23.12 -6.29
CA ALA A 96 15.02 22.69 -6.11
C ALA A 96 15.14 21.28 -5.50
N ARG A 97 14.02 20.52 -5.39
CA ARG A 97 14.04 19.12 -4.93
C ARG A 97 15.00 18.28 -5.75
N THR A 98 15.68 17.35 -5.09
CA THR A 98 16.55 16.36 -5.71
C THR A 98 16.04 14.93 -5.53
N SER A 99 15.17 14.71 -4.54
CA SER A 99 14.44 13.46 -4.38
C SER A 99 13.16 13.46 -5.22
N GLN A 100 12.71 12.27 -5.60
CA GLN A 100 11.48 12.06 -6.37
C GLN A 100 10.58 11.07 -5.63
N CYS A 101 9.26 11.29 -5.73
CA CYS A 101 8.23 10.36 -5.27
C CYS A 101 7.59 9.70 -6.49
N HIS A 102 8.07 8.54 -6.94
CA HIS A 102 7.53 7.72 -8.04
C HIS A 102 7.38 8.42 -9.41
N THR A 103 7.24 9.73 -9.49
CA THR A 103 7.06 10.52 -10.72
C THR A 103 7.72 11.89 -10.59
N ASP A 104 8.13 12.49 -11.71
CA ASP A 104 8.88 13.74 -11.74
C ASP A 104 8.08 14.94 -11.22
N ASP A 105 6.77 14.98 -11.46
CA ASP A 105 5.90 16.11 -11.14
C ASP A 105 4.87 15.78 -10.04
N PHE A 106 5.29 15.01 -9.04
CA PHE A 106 4.41 14.48 -8.00
C PHE A 106 3.55 15.56 -7.32
N PHE A 107 4.14 16.69 -6.90
CA PHE A 107 3.41 17.79 -6.27
C PHE A 107 2.38 18.40 -7.23
N ALA A 108 2.80 18.75 -8.45
CA ALA A 108 1.92 19.36 -9.45
C ALA A 108 0.79 18.42 -9.86
N ASN A 109 1.10 17.14 -10.05
CA ASN A 109 0.11 16.10 -10.33
C ASN A 109 -0.90 15.93 -9.19
N THR A 110 -0.44 16.06 -7.93
CA THR A 110 -1.33 16.01 -6.76
C THR A 110 -2.34 17.16 -6.81
N VAL A 111 -1.88 18.39 -7.08
CA VAL A 111 -2.75 19.57 -7.22
C VAL A 111 -3.73 19.38 -8.37
N ALA A 112 -3.23 18.99 -9.55
CA ALA A 112 -4.08 18.75 -10.73
C ALA A 112 -5.14 17.66 -10.51
N ALA A 113 -4.79 16.59 -9.78
CA ALA A 113 -5.75 15.56 -9.40
C ALA A 113 -6.82 16.10 -8.43
N ALA A 114 -6.41 16.92 -7.45
CA ALA A 114 -7.36 17.54 -6.53
C ALA A 114 -8.35 18.46 -7.25
N GLU A 115 -7.87 19.32 -8.14
CA GLU A 115 -8.72 20.20 -8.95
C GLU A 115 -9.66 19.40 -9.85
N LYS A 116 -9.14 18.39 -10.57
CA LYS A 116 -9.92 17.54 -11.48
C LYS A 116 -11.09 16.83 -10.80
N TYR A 117 -10.87 16.35 -9.57
CA TYR A 117 -11.88 15.55 -8.85
C TYR A 117 -12.60 16.32 -7.75
N GLY A 118 -12.38 17.64 -7.63
CA GLY A 118 -13.03 18.49 -6.64
C GLY A 118 -12.68 18.12 -5.20
N ILE A 119 -11.44 17.70 -4.96
CA ILE A 119 -10.95 17.31 -3.64
C ILE A 119 -10.58 18.58 -2.87
N GLU A 120 -11.12 18.72 -1.65
CA GLU A 120 -10.81 19.84 -0.77
C GLU A 120 -9.32 19.86 -0.42
N HIS A 121 -8.66 20.98 -0.67
CA HIS A 121 -7.24 21.15 -0.39
C HIS A 121 -6.85 22.61 -0.21
N GLU A 122 -5.68 22.84 0.36
CA GLU A 122 -5.04 24.15 0.52
C GLU A 122 -3.61 24.08 -0.04
N ILE A 123 -3.18 25.15 -0.74
CA ILE A 123 -1.77 25.34 -1.07
C ILE A 123 -1.19 26.31 -0.05
N LEU A 124 -0.17 25.87 0.68
CA LEU A 124 0.45 26.60 1.77
C LEU A 124 1.85 27.07 1.36
N ASP A 125 2.18 28.32 1.61
CA ASP A 125 3.55 28.79 1.56
C ASP A 125 4.36 28.33 2.80
N ALA A 126 5.68 28.49 2.76
CA ALA A 126 6.57 28.08 3.84
C ALA A 126 6.21 28.72 5.19
N ARG A 127 5.76 29.97 5.20
CA ARG A 127 5.34 30.67 6.42
C ARG A 127 4.06 30.07 7.01
N GLN A 128 3.11 29.72 6.15
CA GLN A 128 1.86 29.08 6.55
C GLN A 128 2.11 27.69 7.12
N VAL A 129 2.98 26.90 6.47
CA VAL A 129 3.39 25.57 6.98
C VAL A 129 4.05 25.68 8.35
N ARG A 130 5.06 26.57 8.52
CA ARG A 130 5.75 26.76 9.81
C ARG A 130 4.81 27.18 10.93
N ARG A 131 3.80 28.00 10.62
CA ARG A 131 2.81 28.44 11.62
C ARG A 131 1.86 27.32 12.03
N ARG A 132 1.43 26.48 11.07
CA ARG A 132 0.45 25.43 11.31
C ARG A 132 1.09 24.15 11.87
N PHE A 133 2.30 23.84 11.40
CA PHE A 133 3.05 22.63 11.73
C PHE A 133 4.50 22.98 12.10
N PRO A 134 4.73 23.61 13.26
CA PRO A 134 6.06 24.12 13.66
C PRO A 134 7.11 23.03 13.88
N GLN A 135 6.72 21.76 13.86
CA GLN A 135 7.61 20.63 13.93
C GLN A 135 8.44 20.45 12.64
N PHE A 136 7.94 20.90 11.48
CA PHE A 136 8.66 20.81 10.21
C PHE A 136 9.64 22.00 10.03
N ARG A 137 10.89 21.68 9.75
CA ARG A 137 11.95 22.66 9.43
C ARG A 137 11.99 22.93 7.93
N ILE A 138 10.92 23.49 7.41
CA ILE A 138 10.74 23.78 5.99
C ILE A 138 11.58 24.98 5.52
N ALA A 139 12.20 24.90 4.33
CA ALA A 139 12.92 25.98 3.69
C ALA A 139 11.97 27.06 3.12
N ASP A 140 12.49 28.27 2.79
CA ASP A 140 11.66 29.39 2.35
C ASP A 140 11.06 29.21 0.95
N ASP A 141 11.70 28.39 0.10
CA ASP A 141 11.28 28.09 -1.27
C ASP A 141 10.36 26.86 -1.38
N GLU A 142 10.05 26.22 -0.25
CA GLU A 142 9.17 25.06 -0.21
C GLU A 142 7.70 25.48 -0.10
N SER A 143 6.84 24.62 -0.65
CA SER A 143 5.39 24.75 -0.59
C SER A 143 4.76 23.48 -0.05
N GLY A 144 3.57 23.60 0.53
CA GLY A 144 2.76 22.50 1.04
C GLY A 144 1.44 22.40 0.29
N TYR A 145 1.08 21.19 -0.10
CA TYR A 145 -0.28 20.79 -0.44
C TYR A 145 -0.88 20.12 0.80
N PHE A 146 -1.96 20.66 1.34
CA PHE A 146 -2.65 20.11 2.49
C PHE A 146 -4.05 19.63 2.10
N GLU A 147 -4.38 18.37 2.41
CA GLU A 147 -5.67 17.73 2.16
C GLU A 147 -6.30 17.33 3.50
N PRO A 148 -7.39 18.00 3.94
CA PRO A 148 -8.04 17.69 5.22
C PRO A 148 -8.59 16.27 5.30
N GLY A 149 -9.06 15.72 4.17
CA GLY A 149 -9.61 14.38 4.05
C GLY A 149 -8.58 13.25 4.05
N ALA A 150 -7.28 13.58 3.91
CA ALA A 150 -6.20 12.62 3.99
C ALA A 150 -5.93 12.18 5.44
N GLY A 151 -5.13 11.14 5.59
CA GLY A 151 -4.77 10.59 6.90
C GLY A 151 -4.10 9.24 6.77
N PHE A 152 -4.44 8.32 7.65
CA PHE A 152 -3.90 6.95 7.58
C PHE A 152 -4.99 5.89 7.70
N VAL A 153 -4.66 4.72 7.19
CA VAL A 153 -5.40 3.48 7.44
C VAL A 153 -4.54 2.53 8.26
N ARG A 154 -5.20 1.62 9.01
CA ARG A 154 -4.56 0.56 9.79
C ARG A 154 -4.53 -0.73 8.99
N PRO A 155 -3.40 -1.05 8.31
CA PRO A 155 -3.37 -2.12 7.30
C PRO A 155 -3.66 -3.49 7.87
N GLU A 156 -3.13 -3.81 9.05
CA GLU A 156 -3.35 -5.10 9.71
C GLU A 156 -4.84 -5.27 10.09
N GLU A 157 -5.45 -4.20 10.59
CA GLU A 157 -6.88 -4.21 10.96
C GLU A 157 -7.77 -4.33 9.72
N CYS A 158 -7.44 -3.63 8.62
CA CYS A 158 -8.16 -3.76 7.36
C CYS A 158 -8.16 -5.21 6.87
N VAL A 159 -7.00 -5.88 6.86
CA VAL A 159 -6.88 -7.28 6.45
C VAL A 159 -7.66 -8.19 7.40
N ARG A 160 -7.53 -7.98 8.71
CA ARG A 160 -8.22 -8.79 9.72
C ARG A 160 -9.74 -8.75 9.56
N VAL A 161 -10.28 -7.54 9.39
CA VAL A 161 -11.73 -7.32 9.20
C VAL A 161 -12.22 -7.96 7.92
N GLN A 162 -11.53 -7.74 6.80
CA GLN A 162 -11.91 -8.30 5.50
C GLN A 162 -11.89 -9.83 5.50
N LEU A 163 -10.86 -10.45 6.10
CA LEU A 163 -10.79 -11.91 6.20
C LEU A 163 -11.84 -12.49 7.16
N ALA A 164 -12.16 -11.79 8.24
CA ALA A 164 -13.23 -12.23 9.15
C ALA A 164 -14.59 -12.21 8.44
N LEU A 165 -14.88 -11.14 7.71
CA LEU A 165 -16.13 -11.03 6.93
C LEU A 165 -16.15 -12.01 5.75
N ALA A 166 -15.02 -12.25 5.07
CA ALA A 166 -14.95 -13.27 4.02
C ALA A 166 -15.33 -14.65 4.56
N ALA A 167 -14.76 -15.05 5.71
CA ALA A 167 -15.10 -16.31 6.36
C ALA A 167 -16.57 -16.36 6.83
N GLN A 168 -17.11 -15.25 7.37
CA GLN A 168 -18.51 -15.16 7.75
C GLN A 168 -19.47 -15.34 6.56
N HIS A 169 -19.05 -14.91 5.36
CA HIS A 169 -19.77 -15.11 4.11
C HIS A 169 -19.44 -16.45 3.41
N GLY A 170 -18.76 -17.36 4.09
CA GLY A 170 -18.53 -18.74 3.62
C GLY A 170 -17.25 -18.96 2.82
N ALA A 171 -16.33 -17.98 2.75
CA ALA A 171 -15.01 -18.22 2.16
C ALA A 171 -14.21 -19.23 3.00
N GLU A 172 -13.58 -20.20 2.34
CA GLU A 172 -12.61 -21.10 2.95
C GLU A 172 -11.23 -20.42 2.90
N LEU A 173 -10.55 -20.32 4.05
CA LEU A 173 -9.29 -19.60 4.17
C LEU A 173 -8.18 -20.54 4.69
N HIS A 174 -7.27 -20.91 3.81
CA HIS A 174 -6.12 -21.74 4.11
C HIS A 174 -4.90 -20.87 4.43
N ARG A 175 -4.48 -20.90 5.68
CA ARG A 175 -3.32 -20.16 6.20
C ARG A 175 -2.16 -21.12 6.43
N GLY A 176 -0.94 -20.65 6.15
CA GLY A 176 0.27 -21.48 6.25
C GLY A 176 0.28 -22.60 5.20
N GLU A 177 -0.28 -22.37 4.02
CA GLU A 177 -0.29 -23.26 2.87
C GLU A 177 0.34 -22.57 1.66
N VAL A 178 1.33 -23.23 1.06
CA VAL A 178 2.17 -22.64 0.01
C VAL A 178 1.70 -23.11 -1.36
N ALA A 179 1.13 -22.18 -2.15
CA ALA A 179 0.92 -22.45 -3.56
C ALA A 179 2.28 -22.55 -4.28
N THR A 180 2.50 -23.67 -4.99
CA THR A 180 3.76 -23.96 -5.69
C THR A 180 3.64 -23.80 -7.20
N ALA A 181 2.45 -24.00 -7.76
CA ALA A 181 2.16 -23.84 -9.18
C ALA A 181 0.67 -23.62 -9.42
N PHE A 182 0.33 -23.11 -10.58
CA PHE A 182 -1.02 -23.18 -11.12
C PHE A 182 -0.98 -23.45 -12.63
N ASP A 183 -2.01 -24.09 -13.13
CA ASP A 183 -2.25 -24.32 -14.55
C ASP A 183 -3.63 -23.79 -14.93
N ALA A 184 -3.74 -23.19 -16.11
CA ALA A 184 -5.00 -22.66 -16.61
C ALA A 184 -5.33 -23.25 -17.98
N SER A 185 -6.62 -23.55 -18.18
CA SER A 185 -7.18 -24.07 -19.43
C SER A 185 -8.53 -23.41 -19.70
N ASP A 186 -9.13 -23.74 -20.84
CA ASP A 186 -10.50 -23.30 -21.15
C ASP A 186 -11.55 -23.82 -20.15
N ASN A 187 -11.25 -24.91 -19.44
CA ASN A 187 -12.15 -25.56 -18.48
C ASN A 187 -12.00 -25.06 -17.04
N GLY A 188 -11.05 -24.18 -16.76
CA GLY A 188 -10.79 -23.67 -15.42
C GLY A 188 -9.31 -23.58 -15.08
N VAL A 189 -9.06 -23.41 -13.79
CA VAL A 189 -7.70 -23.29 -13.23
C VAL A 189 -7.49 -24.39 -12.20
N THR A 190 -6.29 -24.94 -12.15
CA THR A 190 -5.82 -25.85 -11.11
C THR A 190 -4.69 -25.19 -10.34
N VAL A 191 -4.78 -25.18 -9.01
CA VAL A 191 -3.73 -24.68 -8.11
C VAL A 191 -3.17 -25.84 -7.31
N THR A 192 -1.85 -26.04 -7.38
CA THR A 192 -1.11 -27.01 -6.60
C THR A 192 -0.43 -26.33 -5.43
N THR A 193 -0.59 -26.90 -4.24
CA THR A 193 0.05 -26.42 -3.01
C THR A 193 0.98 -27.49 -2.44
N ASP A 194 1.65 -27.18 -1.34
CA ASP A 194 2.42 -28.13 -0.55
C ASP A 194 1.54 -29.14 0.23
N ARG A 195 0.20 -29.01 0.17
CA ARG A 195 -0.74 -29.87 0.88
C ARG A 195 -1.70 -30.63 -0.04
N ASP A 196 -2.24 -29.97 -1.06
CA ASP A 196 -3.27 -30.53 -1.93
C ASP A 196 -3.32 -29.82 -3.30
N THR A 197 -4.24 -30.26 -4.14
CA THR A 197 -4.54 -29.63 -5.44
C THR A 197 -6.01 -29.25 -5.50
N TYR A 198 -6.28 -28.00 -5.89
CA TYR A 198 -7.62 -27.41 -5.95
C TYR A 198 -7.96 -26.98 -7.38
N ALA A 199 -9.24 -27.06 -7.73
CA ALA A 199 -9.74 -26.56 -9.01
C ALA A 199 -10.62 -25.32 -8.79
N ALA A 200 -10.61 -24.40 -9.78
CA ALA A 200 -11.53 -23.26 -9.78
C ALA A 200 -11.91 -22.86 -11.20
N ASP A 201 -12.93 -22.01 -11.31
CA ASP A 201 -13.31 -21.39 -12.59
C ASP A 201 -12.42 -20.18 -12.90
N ALA A 202 -11.95 -19.48 -11.85
CA ALA A 202 -11.04 -18.35 -11.97
C ALA A 202 -10.01 -18.32 -10.83
N LEU A 203 -8.88 -17.62 -11.08
CA LEU A 203 -7.79 -17.43 -10.13
C LEU A 203 -7.42 -15.95 -10.04
N ILE A 204 -7.29 -15.42 -8.83
CA ILE A 204 -6.68 -14.13 -8.55
C ILE A 204 -5.32 -14.37 -7.88
N VAL A 205 -4.23 -13.89 -8.51
CA VAL A 205 -2.87 -13.97 -7.97
C VAL A 205 -2.51 -12.64 -7.36
N ALA A 206 -2.65 -12.52 -6.03
CA ALA A 206 -2.35 -11.33 -5.24
C ALA A 206 -1.20 -11.60 -4.24
N ALA A 207 -0.18 -12.35 -4.71
CA ALA A 207 0.89 -12.93 -3.89
C ALA A 207 1.96 -11.92 -3.44
N GLY A 208 1.79 -10.60 -3.73
CA GLY A 208 2.72 -9.56 -3.32
C GLY A 208 4.16 -9.83 -3.78
N PRO A 209 5.16 -9.80 -2.87
CA PRO A 209 6.55 -9.99 -3.24
C PRO A 209 6.90 -11.42 -3.70
N TRP A 210 6.00 -12.39 -3.53
CA TRP A 210 6.17 -13.77 -4.06
C TRP A 210 5.62 -13.97 -5.47
N LEU A 211 4.95 -12.96 -6.05
CA LEU A 211 4.42 -13.04 -7.40
C LEU A 211 5.45 -13.47 -8.46
N PRO A 212 6.70 -12.94 -8.45
CA PRO A 212 7.70 -13.33 -9.45
C PRO A 212 8.00 -14.83 -9.50
N GLY A 213 7.85 -15.53 -8.37
CA GLY A 213 8.06 -16.98 -8.29
C GLY A 213 6.88 -17.84 -8.76
N LEU A 214 5.74 -17.23 -9.06
CA LEU A 214 4.51 -17.90 -9.48
C LEU A 214 4.18 -17.69 -10.95
N VAL A 215 4.84 -16.78 -11.62
CA VAL A 215 4.63 -16.43 -13.04
C VAL A 215 5.88 -16.76 -13.86
N ASP A 216 5.73 -16.85 -15.17
CA ASP A 216 6.85 -17.14 -16.05
C ASP A 216 7.90 -16.01 -16.10
N ALA A 217 9.05 -16.29 -16.68
CA ALA A 217 10.18 -15.36 -16.77
C ALA A 217 9.86 -14.11 -17.60
N SER A 218 8.95 -14.20 -18.57
CA SER A 218 8.54 -13.06 -19.40
C SER A 218 7.78 -12.00 -18.62
N LEU A 219 7.02 -12.41 -17.64
CA LEU A 219 6.28 -11.54 -16.75
C LEU A 219 7.09 -11.17 -15.49
N SER A 220 7.77 -12.12 -14.86
CA SER A 220 8.47 -11.92 -13.60
C SER A 220 9.57 -10.86 -13.69
N ARG A 221 10.21 -10.69 -14.86
CA ARG A 221 11.23 -9.65 -15.13
C ARG A 221 10.74 -8.21 -14.90
N HIS A 222 9.44 -7.98 -14.89
CA HIS A 222 8.85 -6.67 -14.67
C HIS A 222 8.65 -6.34 -13.19
N PHE A 223 9.00 -7.22 -12.28
CA PHE A 223 8.83 -7.01 -10.85
C PHE A 223 10.17 -7.09 -10.13
N THR A 224 10.57 -6.00 -9.52
CA THR A 224 11.75 -5.95 -8.64
C THR A 224 11.30 -5.77 -7.19
N ILE A 225 11.86 -6.57 -6.31
CA ILE A 225 11.55 -6.48 -4.87
C ILE A 225 12.61 -5.62 -4.19
N TYR A 226 12.16 -4.60 -3.45
CA TYR A 226 13.03 -3.73 -2.65
C TYR A 226 12.68 -3.80 -1.18
N ARG A 227 13.73 -3.82 -0.34
CA ARG A 227 13.60 -3.74 1.11
C ARG A 227 13.46 -2.30 1.55
N GLN A 228 12.48 -2.02 2.39
CA GLN A 228 12.26 -0.72 3.01
C GLN A 228 12.51 -0.79 4.50
N VAL A 229 12.94 0.32 5.11
CA VAL A 229 13.14 0.45 6.56
C VAL A 229 12.14 1.45 7.11
N LEU A 230 11.41 1.03 8.13
CA LEU A 230 10.43 1.84 8.86
C LEU A 230 10.93 2.03 10.29
N CYS A 231 11.03 3.29 10.74
CA CYS A 231 11.49 3.63 12.08
C CYS A 231 10.43 4.45 12.83
N TRP A 232 10.27 4.21 14.12
CA TRP A 232 9.48 5.02 15.04
C TRP A 232 10.42 5.69 16.04
N PHE A 233 10.56 7.00 15.91
CA PHE A 233 11.46 7.77 16.78
C PHE A 233 10.71 8.31 17.97
N ASP A 234 11.37 8.30 19.13
CA ASP A 234 10.84 8.83 20.37
C ASP A 234 10.66 10.35 20.31
N ILE A 235 9.61 10.83 20.97
CA ILE A 235 9.30 12.26 21.03
C ILE A 235 10.03 12.86 22.21
N ASP A 236 10.85 13.88 21.95
CA ASP A 236 11.55 14.66 22.96
C ASP A 236 10.66 15.83 23.43
N GLY A 237 10.00 15.62 24.56
CA GLY A 237 9.06 16.57 25.14
C GLY A 237 7.59 16.12 25.09
N PRO A 238 6.63 17.06 25.08
CA PRO A 238 5.21 16.73 25.11
C PRO A 238 4.74 16.10 23.79
N VAL A 239 3.98 14.99 23.89
CA VAL A 239 3.44 14.29 22.73
C VAL A 239 2.33 15.05 22.00
N GLY A 240 1.62 15.94 22.70
CA GLY A 240 0.45 16.64 22.16
C GLY A 240 0.60 17.22 20.76
N PRO A 241 1.69 17.95 20.45
CA PRO A 241 1.96 18.47 19.11
C PRO A 241 2.12 17.42 18.00
N PHE A 242 2.37 16.17 18.34
CA PHE A 242 2.58 15.05 17.40
C PHE A 242 1.40 14.08 17.29
N LEU A 243 0.34 14.31 18.07
CA LEU A 243 -0.88 13.48 17.97
C LEU A 243 -1.64 13.75 16.65
N PRO A 244 -2.46 12.82 16.17
CA PRO A 244 -3.21 12.98 14.92
C PRO A 244 -4.01 14.27 14.81
N ALA A 245 -4.53 14.81 15.91
CA ALA A 245 -5.25 16.09 15.91
C ALA A 245 -4.39 17.32 15.55
N ASN A 246 -3.06 17.22 15.69
CA ASN A 246 -2.13 18.34 15.57
C ASN A 246 -0.99 18.10 14.57
N PHE A 247 -0.84 16.89 14.05
CA PHE A 247 0.23 16.51 13.15
C PHE A 247 -0.32 15.66 11.99
N PRO A 248 -0.11 16.06 10.73
CA PRO A 248 -0.64 15.32 9.56
C PRO A 248 0.20 14.08 9.25
N VAL A 249 -0.33 13.17 8.44
CA VAL A 249 0.57 12.32 7.63
C VAL A 249 1.29 13.22 6.65
N PHE A 250 2.53 12.88 6.29
CA PHE A 250 3.26 13.73 5.35
C PHE A 250 4.07 12.92 4.35
N ILE A 251 4.31 13.54 3.19
CA ILE A 251 5.25 13.13 2.15
C ILE A 251 6.08 14.36 1.83
N TRP A 252 7.40 14.23 1.81
CA TRP A 252 8.30 15.35 1.58
C TRP A 252 9.36 15.03 0.56
N GLU A 253 9.32 15.72 -0.58
CA GLU A 253 10.36 15.70 -1.59
C GLU A 253 11.49 16.63 -1.16
N LEU A 254 12.65 16.07 -0.85
CA LEU A 254 13.75 16.81 -0.21
C LEU A 254 14.73 17.43 -1.21
N GLN A 255 15.39 18.49 -0.80
CA GLN A 255 16.55 19.08 -1.42
C GLN A 255 17.85 18.43 -0.93
N GLY A 256 18.83 18.19 -1.82
CA GLY A 256 20.15 17.69 -1.46
C GLY A 256 20.17 16.25 -0.94
N ARG A 257 19.05 15.52 -1.07
CA ARG A 257 18.92 14.11 -0.67
C ARG A 257 18.41 13.27 -1.84
N PRO A 258 18.89 12.02 -2.00
CA PRO A 258 18.43 11.14 -3.08
C PRO A 258 17.03 10.57 -2.83
N GLN A 259 16.58 10.55 -1.57
CA GLN A 259 15.28 10.01 -1.16
C GLN A 259 14.43 11.09 -0.51
N GLY A 260 13.12 11.04 -0.75
CA GLY A 260 12.15 11.74 0.05
C GLY A 260 11.88 11.03 1.37
N ILE A 261 11.12 11.68 2.23
CA ILE A 261 10.62 11.08 3.47
C ILE A 261 9.10 11.10 3.51
N TYR A 262 8.56 10.14 4.22
CA TYR A 262 7.16 10.16 4.60
C TYR A 262 6.99 9.75 6.06
N GLY A 263 5.91 10.18 6.67
CA GLY A 263 5.69 9.85 8.07
C GLY A 263 4.27 10.04 8.54
N PHE A 264 4.09 9.71 9.82
CA PHE A 264 2.78 9.62 10.47
C PHE A 264 2.84 10.27 11.83
N PRO A 265 1.70 10.75 12.36
CA PRO A 265 1.64 11.22 13.74
C PRO A 265 1.93 10.09 14.74
N ALA A 266 2.05 10.45 16.01
CA ALA A 266 2.17 9.51 17.13
C ALA A 266 0.80 8.83 17.39
N VAL A 267 0.45 7.85 16.55
CA VAL A 267 -0.88 7.20 16.55
C VAL A 267 -1.14 6.36 17.81
N ASP A 268 -0.08 5.89 18.47
CA ASP A 268 -0.14 5.11 19.72
C ASP A 268 0.33 5.92 20.95
N GLY A 269 0.26 7.26 20.83
CA GLY A 269 0.55 8.19 21.92
C GLY A 269 2.02 8.21 22.33
N THR A 270 2.27 8.45 23.63
CA THR A 270 3.62 8.71 24.18
C THR A 270 4.60 7.55 24.01
N ARG A 271 4.14 6.33 23.88
CA ARG A 271 5.00 5.14 23.77
C ARG A 271 5.19 4.63 22.36
N GLY A 272 4.36 5.08 21.41
CA GLY A 272 4.37 4.59 20.03
C GLY A 272 5.46 5.22 19.16
N GLY A 273 5.97 6.39 19.53
CA GLY A 273 6.90 7.16 18.72
C GLY A 273 6.23 7.77 17.48
N LEU A 274 7.00 8.55 16.74
CA LEU A 274 6.59 9.10 15.44
C LEU A 274 7.25 8.29 14.33
N LYS A 275 6.43 7.68 13.46
CA LYS A 275 6.92 6.87 12.36
C LYS A 275 7.43 7.75 11.23
N VAL A 276 8.69 7.51 10.83
CA VAL A 276 9.32 8.10 9.64
C VAL A 276 9.98 7.01 8.81
N ALA A 277 9.91 7.13 7.51
CA ALA A 277 10.62 6.26 6.58
C ALA A 277 11.04 7.03 5.33
N THR A 278 12.04 6.48 4.64
CA THR A 278 12.40 6.84 3.27
C THR A 278 11.87 5.81 2.30
N GLU A 279 11.98 6.07 1.01
CA GLU A 279 11.74 5.08 -0.04
C GLU A 279 13.07 4.73 -0.71
N SER A 280 13.45 3.45 -0.64
CA SER A 280 14.73 2.96 -1.17
C SER A 280 14.52 2.01 -2.35
N TYR A 281 15.12 2.36 -3.48
CA TYR A 281 15.07 1.57 -4.72
C TYR A 281 16.47 1.20 -5.22
N PHE A 282 17.47 1.15 -4.32
CA PHE A 282 18.88 0.97 -4.69
C PHE A 282 19.33 -0.49 -4.67
N ALA A 283 18.78 -1.31 -3.79
CA ALA A 283 19.20 -2.70 -3.60
C ALA A 283 18.01 -3.65 -3.75
N ALA A 284 17.99 -4.38 -4.84
CA ALA A 284 17.01 -5.44 -5.04
C ALA A 284 17.26 -6.60 -4.08
N THR A 285 16.17 -7.29 -3.71
CA THR A 285 16.20 -8.46 -2.83
C THR A 285 15.17 -9.48 -3.28
N THR A 286 15.03 -10.57 -2.54
CA THR A 286 13.89 -11.50 -2.65
C THR A 286 13.22 -11.68 -1.29
N PRO A 287 11.97 -12.13 -1.24
CA PRO A 287 11.31 -12.41 0.03
C PRO A 287 12.02 -13.43 0.90
N GLU A 288 12.78 -14.35 0.27
CA GLU A 288 13.54 -15.42 0.91
C GLU A 288 14.90 -14.96 1.44
N SER A 289 15.57 -14.03 0.73
CA SER A 289 16.94 -13.57 1.05
C SER A 289 17.00 -12.25 1.81
N VAL A 290 15.86 -11.57 1.97
CA VAL A 290 15.84 -10.24 2.61
C VAL A 290 16.30 -10.29 4.05
N GLU A 291 17.25 -9.39 4.42
CA GLU A 291 17.60 -9.13 5.80
C GLU A 291 16.44 -8.40 6.50
N ARG A 292 15.78 -9.09 7.43
CA ARG A 292 14.60 -8.54 8.13
C ARG A 292 14.94 -7.72 9.35
N ARG A 293 16.12 -7.92 9.91
CA ARG A 293 16.58 -7.12 11.05
C ARG A 293 17.02 -5.74 10.56
N VAL A 294 16.56 -4.72 11.24
CA VAL A 294 17.08 -3.35 11.06
C VAL A 294 18.22 -3.15 12.03
N SER A 295 19.38 -2.75 11.52
CA SER A 295 20.56 -2.49 12.32
C SER A 295 20.53 -1.10 12.97
N ASP A 296 21.26 -0.93 14.07
CA ASP A 296 21.42 0.38 14.73
C ASP A 296 22.06 1.42 13.79
N GLY A 297 22.92 0.97 12.86
CA GLY A 297 23.53 1.83 11.85
C GLY A 297 22.50 2.38 10.85
N GLU A 298 21.54 1.55 10.40
CA GLU A 298 20.46 1.99 9.53
C GLU A 298 19.52 2.98 10.25
N VAL A 299 19.16 2.68 11.49
CA VAL A 299 18.34 3.58 12.32
C VAL A 299 19.03 4.93 12.47
N ARG A 300 20.34 4.93 12.79
CA ARG A 300 21.12 6.15 12.95
C ARG A 300 21.19 6.94 11.66
N ALA A 301 21.44 6.29 10.52
CA ALA A 301 21.47 6.95 9.21
C ALA A 301 20.11 7.59 8.86
N VAL A 302 19.00 6.91 9.13
CA VAL A 302 17.66 7.50 8.94
C VAL A 302 17.46 8.72 9.85
N TYR A 303 17.87 8.66 11.11
CA TYR A 303 17.74 9.78 12.03
C TYR A 303 18.61 10.97 11.60
N ASP A 304 19.91 10.76 11.42
CA ASP A 304 20.88 11.83 11.17
C ASP A 304 20.67 12.50 9.81
N ASP A 305 20.31 11.71 8.79
CA ASP A 305 20.18 12.21 7.42
C ASP A 305 18.77 12.68 7.06
N TYR A 306 17.71 12.11 7.67
CA TYR A 306 16.34 12.28 7.22
C TYR A 306 15.34 12.72 8.29
N VAL A 307 15.69 12.67 9.57
CA VAL A 307 14.80 13.10 10.66
C VAL A 307 15.32 14.39 11.32
N ALA A 308 16.51 14.37 11.89
CA ALA A 308 17.05 15.48 12.64
C ALA A 308 17.13 16.81 11.86
N PRO A 309 17.47 16.83 10.55
CA PRO A 309 17.49 18.07 9.78
C PRO A 309 16.09 18.65 9.49
N TYR A 310 15.05 17.81 9.45
CA TYR A 310 13.74 18.19 8.91
C TYR A 310 12.61 18.23 9.95
N ILE A 311 12.70 17.43 11.02
CA ILE A 311 11.63 17.35 12.03
C ILE A 311 12.20 17.64 13.41
N SER A 312 11.69 18.68 14.05
CA SER A 312 12.07 19.04 15.44
C SER A 312 11.27 18.25 16.46
N GLY A 313 11.82 18.10 17.67
CA GLY A 313 11.13 17.45 18.80
C GLY A 313 11.14 15.92 18.78
N LEU A 314 12.02 15.33 17.96
CA LEU A 314 12.29 13.90 17.96
C LEU A 314 13.71 13.62 18.47
N SER A 315 13.88 12.57 19.27
CA SER A 315 15.19 12.08 19.71
C SER A 315 15.71 10.99 18.78
N SER A 316 17.01 10.71 18.83
CA SER A 316 17.63 9.61 18.08
C SER A 316 17.24 8.22 18.58
N ARG A 317 16.51 8.12 19.69
CA ARG A 317 16.01 6.85 20.21
C ARG A 317 14.89 6.31 19.32
N CYS A 318 15.14 5.19 18.68
CA CYS A 318 14.14 4.46 17.94
C CYS A 318 13.43 3.47 18.87
N VAL A 319 12.11 3.61 19.01
CA VAL A 319 11.30 2.74 19.89
C VAL A 319 10.85 1.46 19.19
N LYS A 320 10.77 1.51 17.85
CA LYS A 320 10.42 0.38 16.99
C LYS A 320 11.08 0.57 15.61
N ALA A 321 11.62 -0.50 15.06
CA ALA A 321 12.05 -0.54 13.67
C ALA A 321 11.62 -1.86 13.03
N THR A 322 11.25 -1.83 11.77
CA THR A 322 10.92 -3.04 11.00
C THR A 322 11.21 -2.83 9.51
N THR A 323 11.29 -3.93 8.78
CA THR A 323 11.44 -3.91 7.32
C THR A 323 10.11 -4.15 6.64
N CYS A 324 9.95 -3.61 5.44
CA CYS A 324 8.80 -3.85 4.57
C CYS A 324 9.31 -4.15 3.15
N LEU A 325 8.54 -4.87 2.35
CA LEU A 325 8.89 -5.18 0.97
C LEU A 325 8.03 -4.39 0.00
N TYR A 326 8.67 -3.77 -1.00
CA TYR A 326 7.98 -3.18 -2.15
C TYR A 326 8.20 -4.05 -3.37
N THR A 327 7.12 -4.42 -4.06
CA THR A 327 7.14 -5.05 -5.38
C THR A 327 6.94 -3.95 -6.40
N VAL A 328 7.97 -3.64 -7.18
CA VAL A 328 8.05 -2.43 -8.01
C VAL A 328 8.16 -2.81 -9.48
N THR A 329 7.38 -2.13 -10.32
CA THR A 329 7.45 -2.21 -11.78
C THR A 329 8.38 -1.11 -12.32
N PRO A 330 8.92 -1.24 -13.56
CA PRO A 330 9.85 -0.25 -14.13
C PRO A 330 9.29 1.17 -14.23
N ASP A 331 7.97 1.30 -14.33
CA ASP A 331 7.24 2.58 -14.44
C ASP A 331 6.54 3.00 -13.14
N PHE A 332 6.82 2.31 -12.03
CA PHE A 332 6.14 2.49 -10.73
C PHE A 332 4.60 2.32 -10.79
N GLY A 333 4.06 1.85 -11.90
CA GLY A 333 2.64 1.60 -12.09
C GLY A 333 2.17 0.30 -11.44
N PHE A 334 0.85 0.15 -11.31
CA PHE A 334 0.26 -1.12 -10.86
C PHE A 334 0.18 -2.13 -12.00
N VAL A 335 0.09 -3.41 -11.67
CA VAL A 335 -0.34 -4.46 -12.57
C VAL A 335 -1.64 -5.06 -12.04
N ILE A 336 -2.72 -4.92 -12.83
CA ILE A 336 -4.01 -5.55 -12.55
C ILE A 336 -4.58 -6.00 -13.91
N ASP A 337 -4.24 -7.21 -14.34
CA ASP A 337 -4.64 -7.69 -15.67
C ASP A 337 -4.81 -9.21 -15.72
N ALA A 338 -5.47 -9.69 -16.77
CA ALA A 338 -5.48 -11.10 -17.10
C ALA A 338 -4.07 -11.55 -17.55
N LEU A 339 -3.70 -12.75 -17.15
CA LEU A 339 -2.45 -13.34 -17.61
C LEU A 339 -2.53 -13.61 -19.12
N PRO A 340 -1.55 -13.19 -19.94
CA PRO A 340 -1.51 -13.51 -21.36
C PRO A 340 -1.67 -15.01 -21.61
N GLY A 341 -2.59 -15.39 -22.49
CA GLY A 341 -2.89 -16.81 -22.78
C GLY A 341 -3.70 -17.55 -21.71
N ALA A 342 -4.04 -16.92 -20.57
CA ALA A 342 -4.79 -17.51 -19.48
C ALA A 342 -5.81 -16.53 -18.88
N THR A 343 -6.84 -16.17 -19.63
CA THR A 343 -7.82 -15.11 -19.29
C THR A 343 -8.58 -15.35 -17.98
N ARG A 344 -8.60 -16.59 -17.47
CA ARG A 344 -9.19 -16.98 -16.19
C ARG A 344 -8.28 -16.66 -14.98
N VAL A 345 -7.04 -16.25 -15.24
CA VAL A 345 -6.08 -15.87 -14.20
C VAL A 345 -5.89 -14.35 -14.23
N VAL A 346 -6.21 -13.68 -13.13
CA VAL A 346 -5.98 -12.25 -12.95
C VAL A 346 -4.80 -12.05 -12.01
N VAL A 347 -3.76 -11.40 -12.50
CA VAL A 347 -2.62 -10.98 -11.67
C VAL A 347 -2.91 -9.61 -11.08
N ALA A 348 -2.72 -9.46 -9.78
CA ALA A 348 -2.89 -8.21 -9.05
C ALA A 348 -1.63 -7.89 -8.23
N SER A 349 -0.79 -7.03 -8.77
CA SER A 349 0.42 -6.50 -8.12
C SER A 349 0.41 -4.97 -8.05
N PRO A 350 -0.55 -4.38 -7.32
CA PRO A 350 -0.64 -2.94 -7.15
C PRO A 350 0.15 -2.50 -5.91
N CYS A 351 1.47 -2.54 -5.99
CA CYS A 351 2.36 -2.15 -4.90
C CYS A 351 3.16 -0.88 -5.24
N SER A 352 4.33 -1.00 -5.85
CA SER A 352 5.25 0.09 -6.24
C SER A 352 5.40 1.20 -5.18
N GLY A 353 5.32 0.85 -3.88
CA GLY A 353 5.42 1.78 -2.75
C GLY A 353 4.10 2.46 -2.34
N HIS A 354 3.09 2.53 -3.21
CA HIS A 354 1.89 3.35 -2.95
C HIS A 354 0.53 2.62 -3.03
N GLY A 355 0.51 1.28 -3.07
CA GLY A 355 -0.68 0.48 -3.39
C GLY A 355 -1.77 0.41 -2.32
N PHE A 356 -1.42 0.40 -1.02
CA PHE A 356 -2.37 0.03 0.05
C PHE A 356 -3.63 0.90 0.09
N LYS A 357 -3.50 2.22 -0.11
CA LYS A 357 -4.63 3.16 -0.09
C LYS A 357 -5.71 2.87 -1.14
N HIS A 358 -5.43 2.02 -2.12
CA HIS A 358 -6.34 1.61 -3.19
C HIS A 358 -6.93 0.20 -2.97
N SER A 359 -6.46 -0.53 -1.95
CA SER A 359 -6.68 -1.99 -1.83
C SER A 359 -8.14 -2.40 -1.73
N ALA A 360 -8.97 -1.65 -1.02
CA ALA A 360 -10.38 -1.99 -0.85
C ALA A 360 -11.15 -1.90 -2.19
N ALA A 361 -10.91 -0.85 -2.97
CA ALA A 361 -11.51 -0.68 -4.30
C ALA A 361 -10.93 -1.66 -5.33
N ILE A 362 -9.64 -1.98 -5.24
CA ILE A 362 -9.02 -2.99 -6.10
C ILE A 362 -9.65 -4.36 -5.81
N GLY A 363 -9.87 -4.73 -4.55
CA GLY A 363 -10.57 -5.97 -4.21
C GLY A 363 -11.99 -6.02 -4.79
N GLU A 364 -12.73 -4.91 -4.73
CA GLU A 364 -14.06 -4.81 -5.37
C GLU A 364 -13.96 -4.95 -6.90
N ALA A 365 -12.98 -4.28 -7.53
CA ALA A 365 -12.77 -4.34 -8.97
C ALA A 365 -12.35 -5.74 -9.45
N LEU A 366 -11.51 -6.45 -8.69
CA LEU A 366 -11.12 -7.83 -8.97
C LEU A 366 -12.33 -8.78 -8.90
N ALA A 367 -13.18 -8.63 -7.88
CA ALA A 367 -14.39 -9.42 -7.77
C ALA A 367 -15.36 -9.14 -8.94
N GLN A 368 -15.54 -7.87 -9.33
CA GLN A 368 -16.35 -7.50 -10.49
C GLN A 368 -15.78 -8.10 -11.78
N ARG A 369 -14.48 -8.01 -12.00
CA ARG A 369 -13.84 -8.56 -13.21
C ARG A 369 -14.03 -10.08 -13.32
N VAL A 370 -13.91 -10.81 -12.20
CA VAL A 370 -14.08 -12.27 -12.19
C VAL A 370 -15.54 -12.68 -12.36
N MET A 371 -16.49 -12.01 -11.69
CA MET A 371 -17.90 -12.38 -11.70
C MET A 371 -18.67 -11.79 -12.88
N ASP A 372 -18.39 -10.53 -13.23
CA ASP A 372 -19.16 -9.74 -14.18
C ASP A 372 -18.40 -9.56 -15.54
N GLY A 373 -17.16 -10.03 -15.63
CA GLY A 373 -16.28 -9.89 -16.80
C GLY A 373 -15.57 -8.54 -16.92
N ALA A 374 -16.01 -7.51 -16.18
CA ALA A 374 -15.42 -6.16 -16.20
C ALA A 374 -15.55 -5.47 -14.85
N ALA A 375 -14.57 -4.64 -14.52
CA ALA A 375 -14.64 -3.77 -13.35
C ALA A 375 -15.39 -2.46 -13.69
N ARG A 376 -16.05 -1.85 -12.70
CA ARG A 376 -16.73 -0.55 -12.86
C ARG A 376 -15.75 0.61 -12.94
N ILE A 377 -14.61 0.51 -12.23
CA ILE A 377 -13.51 1.46 -12.34
C ILE A 377 -12.61 1.01 -13.49
N ASP A 378 -12.22 1.95 -14.34
CA ASP A 378 -11.29 1.66 -15.44
C ASP A 378 -9.93 1.21 -14.90
N LEU A 379 -9.52 0.01 -15.29
CA LEU A 379 -8.23 -0.60 -14.95
C LEU A 379 -7.25 -0.61 -16.13
N GLY A 380 -7.59 -0.01 -17.26
CA GLY A 380 -6.80 -0.05 -18.51
C GLY A 380 -5.38 0.47 -18.34
N ALA A 381 -5.18 1.49 -17.51
CA ALA A 381 -3.86 2.02 -17.18
C ALA A 381 -2.93 1.01 -16.46
N PHE A 382 -3.50 -0.06 -15.91
CA PHE A 382 -2.77 -1.08 -15.13
C PHE A 382 -2.56 -2.38 -15.90
N SER A 383 -2.81 -2.35 -17.22
CA SER A 383 -2.66 -3.51 -18.11
C SER A 383 -1.19 -3.89 -18.30
N LEU A 384 -0.93 -5.20 -18.44
CA LEU A 384 0.36 -5.78 -18.81
C LEU A 384 0.81 -5.39 -20.23
N MET A 385 -0.14 -5.06 -21.11
CA MET A 385 0.15 -4.67 -22.51
C MET A 385 1.11 -3.47 -22.63
N ARG A 386 1.18 -2.61 -21.59
CA ARG A 386 2.11 -1.46 -21.56
C ARG A 386 3.60 -1.86 -21.52
N PHE A 387 3.88 -3.12 -21.18
CA PHE A 387 5.24 -3.67 -21.19
C PHE A 387 5.57 -4.44 -22.48
N GLY A 388 4.69 -4.43 -23.49
CA GLY A 388 4.87 -5.16 -24.74
C GLY A 388 4.67 -6.68 -24.56
N ALA A 389 3.86 -7.07 -23.60
CA ALA A 389 3.54 -8.47 -23.32
C ALA A 389 2.40 -9.00 -24.20
#